data_9a4011206b3524e428a662daf0ae595f
#
_entry.id   9a4011206b3524e428a662daf0ae595f
#
_cell.length_a   1.000
_cell.length_b   1.000
_cell.length_c   1.000
_cell.angle_alpha   90.00
_cell.angle_beta   90.00
_cell.angle_gamma   90.00
#
_symmetry.space_group_name_H-M   'P 1'
#
loop_
_entity.id
_entity.type
_entity.pdbx_description
1 polymer ?
#
loop_
_entity_poly.entity_id
_entity_poly.type
_entity_poly.pdbx_seq_one_letter_code
_entity_poly.pdbx_strand_id
1 'polypeptide(L)'
;IAKKHNILYLVDGAQSAGVYDIDVEDMNIDMLAFPGHKGLLGPQGTGGLYIREGLELTEIFQGGTGSISHSLIQPDVLPDKFESGTPNGPGIAGLGAGVKYILELGIENIRKKEEELTWHFIEEASKIEGIKLYGTLEKGSHAPVVALNVKDADSSEISYILDEKYDIAVRPGLHCAPLAHKTIGTFEQGVV
;
A
#
# COMPACT_ATOMS: atom_id res chain seq x y z
N ILE A 1 5.40 20.05 7.71
CA ILE A 1 6.72 20.59 7.33
C ILE A 1 6.65 21.12 5.89
N ALA A 2 6.29 20.32 4.89
CA ALA A 2 6.27 20.71 3.47
C ALA A 2 5.51 22.03 3.23
N LYS A 3 4.29 22.16 3.73
CA LYS A 3 3.48 23.39 3.62
C LYS A 3 4.20 24.62 4.18
N LYS A 4 4.91 24.51 5.31
CA LYS A 4 5.66 25.63 5.90
C LYS A 4 6.81 26.13 5.02
N HIS A 5 7.31 25.29 4.15
CA HIS A 5 8.44 25.58 3.27
C HIS A 5 8.01 25.73 1.81
N ASN A 6 6.72 25.74 1.53
CA ASN A 6 6.16 25.82 0.18
C ASN A 6 6.72 24.73 -0.76
N ILE A 7 6.85 23.51 -0.23
CA ILE A 7 7.35 22.33 -0.94
C ILE A 7 6.14 21.42 -1.23
N LEU A 8 6.05 20.92 -2.47
CA LEU A 8 5.02 19.96 -2.86
C LEU A 8 5.19 18.64 -2.05
N TYR A 9 4.07 18.10 -1.60
CA TYR A 9 4.03 16.89 -0.79
C TYR A 9 3.32 15.76 -1.54
N LEU A 10 4.10 14.78 -1.99
CA LEU A 10 3.59 13.55 -2.58
C LEU A 10 3.66 12.43 -1.52
N VAL A 11 2.56 11.73 -1.35
CA VAL A 11 2.45 10.56 -0.48
C VAL A 11 2.38 9.30 -1.33
N ASP A 12 3.26 8.35 -1.05
CA ASP A 12 3.10 6.97 -1.50
C ASP A 12 2.14 6.26 -0.54
N GLY A 13 0.88 6.12 -0.97
CA GLY A 13 -0.19 5.47 -0.24
C GLY A 13 -0.27 3.95 -0.45
N ALA A 14 0.80 3.32 -0.97
CA ALA A 14 0.76 1.91 -1.35
C ALA A 14 0.42 0.94 -0.20
N GLN A 15 0.66 1.32 1.03
CA GLN A 15 0.35 0.52 2.23
C GLN A 15 -0.66 1.19 3.16
N SER A 16 -1.08 2.42 2.86
CA SER A 16 -1.98 3.18 3.74
C SER A 16 -3.38 3.38 3.15
N ALA A 17 -3.51 3.48 1.82
CA ALA A 17 -4.82 3.62 1.19
C ALA A 17 -5.69 2.38 1.45
N GLY A 18 -6.90 2.59 1.99
CA GLY A 18 -7.82 1.55 2.40
C GLY A 18 -7.54 0.93 3.79
N VAL A 19 -6.46 1.34 4.47
CA VAL A 19 -6.07 0.89 5.81
C VAL A 19 -6.21 2.03 6.83
N TYR A 20 -5.81 3.23 6.45
CA TYR A 20 -5.90 4.44 7.26
C TYR A 20 -6.90 5.40 6.65
N ASP A 21 -7.55 6.17 7.50
CA ASP A 21 -8.36 7.30 7.06
C ASP A 21 -7.43 8.42 6.59
N ILE A 22 -7.44 8.68 5.27
CA ILE A 22 -6.59 9.67 4.64
C ILE A 22 -7.47 10.80 4.11
N ASP A 23 -7.46 11.95 4.80
CA ASP A 23 -8.04 13.18 4.31
C ASP A 23 -6.95 14.04 3.66
N VAL A 24 -6.99 14.14 2.34
CA VAL A 24 -5.98 14.84 1.55
C VAL A 24 -5.95 16.34 1.80
N GLU A 25 -7.09 16.93 2.18
CA GLU A 25 -7.21 18.37 2.46
C GLU A 25 -6.67 18.68 3.86
N ASP A 26 -7.13 17.96 4.89
CA ASP A 26 -6.67 18.14 6.28
C ASP A 26 -5.18 17.83 6.43
N MET A 27 -4.71 16.77 5.80
CA MET A 27 -3.30 16.37 5.80
C MET A 27 -2.42 17.23 4.87
N ASN A 28 -3.01 18.15 4.09
CA ASN A 28 -2.33 19.00 3.11
C ASN A 28 -1.47 18.20 2.12
N ILE A 29 -2.04 17.15 1.58
CA ILE A 29 -1.41 16.29 0.56
C ILE A 29 -1.64 16.92 -0.81
N ASP A 30 -0.57 17.17 -1.56
CA ASP A 30 -0.64 17.69 -2.91
C ASP A 30 -0.87 16.58 -3.94
N MET A 31 -0.28 15.42 -3.69
CA MET A 31 -0.42 14.23 -4.54
C MET A 31 -0.45 12.97 -3.68
N LEU A 32 -1.30 12.01 -4.03
CA LEU A 32 -1.38 10.70 -3.38
C LEU A 32 -1.42 9.61 -4.45
N ALA A 33 -0.40 8.77 -4.49
CA ALA A 33 -0.33 7.61 -5.38
C ALA A 33 -0.66 6.32 -4.60
N PHE A 34 -1.51 5.46 -5.16
CA PHE A 34 -1.93 4.23 -4.50
C PHE A 34 -2.29 3.12 -5.49
N PRO A 35 -1.95 1.85 -5.19
CA PRO A 35 -2.43 0.70 -5.95
C PRO A 35 -3.84 0.29 -5.51
N GLY A 36 -4.63 -0.20 -6.44
CA GLY A 36 -5.98 -0.69 -6.14
C GLY A 36 -6.02 -2.09 -5.51
N HIS A 37 -5.00 -2.91 -5.73
CA HIS A 37 -4.99 -4.34 -5.36
C HIS A 37 -4.49 -4.65 -3.94
N LYS A 38 -4.26 -3.64 -3.11
CA LYS A 38 -3.88 -3.81 -1.69
C LYS A 38 -5.08 -3.47 -0.78
N GLY A 39 -4.92 -2.56 0.16
CA GLY A 39 -5.95 -2.20 1.12
C GLY A 39 -7.28 -1.76 0.51
N LEU A 40 -7.31 -1.33 -0.75
CA LEU A 40 -8.53 -0.97 -1.46
C LEU A 40 -9.30 -2.16 -2.06
N LEU A 41 -8.81 -3.39 -1.91
CA LEU A 41 -9.47 -4.65 -2.28
C LEU A 41 -9.85 -4.76 -3.77
N GLY A 42 -9.21 -3.97 -4.64
CA GLY A 42 -9.42 -4.00 -6.07
C GLY A 42 -8.54 -5.02 -6.79
N PRO A 43 -8.78 -5.27 -8.09
CA PRO A 43 -7.95 -6.18 -8.88
C PRO A 43 -6.57 -5.62 -9.17
N GLN A 44 -5.62 -6.51 -9.48
CA GLN A 44 -4.29 -6.13 -9.96
C GLN A 44 -4.38 -5.28 -11.24
N GLY A 45 -3.38 -4.42 -11.46
CA GLY A 45 -3.33 -3.51 -12.59
C GLY A 45 -4.29 -2.32 -12.46
N THR A 46 -4.76 -2.03 -11.25
CA THR A 46 -5.54 -0.84 -10.92
C THR A 46 -4.83 0.00 -9.86
N GLY A 47 -5.17 1.28 -9.82
CA GLY A 47 -4.64 2.24 -8.86
C GLY A 47 -5.14 3.64 -9.19
N GLY A 48 -4.59 4.62 -8.50
CA GLY A 48 -4.94 6.02 -8.74
C GLY A 48 -3.83 6.97 -8.31
N LEU A 49 -3.90 8.16 -8.88
CA LEU A 49 -3.13 9.32 -8.50
C LEU A 49 -4.09 10.47 -8.21
N TYR A 50 -4.19 10.85 -6.94
CA TYR A 50 -4.82 12.11 -6.58
C TYR A 50 -3.85 13.26 -6.85
N ILE A 51 -4.36 14.33 -7.43
CA ILE A 51 -3.63 15.57 -7.70
C ILE A 51 -4.49 16.71 -7.17
N ARG A 52 -3.92 17.53 -6.29
CA ARG A 52 -4.61 18.71 -5.75
C ARG A 52 -4.99 19.67 -6.87
N GLU A 53 -6.19 20.21 -6.83
CA GLU A 53 -6.68 21.19 -7.78
C GLU A 53 -5.72 22.37 -7.91
N GLY A 54 -5.49 22.80 -9.14
CA GLY A 54 -4.58 23.92 -9.48
C GLY A 54 -3.09 23.54 -9.48
N LEU A 55 -2.73 22.26 -9.25
CA LEU A 55 -1.36 21.80 -9.40
C LEU A 55 -1.08 21.41 -10.85
N GLU A 56 -0.16 22.14 -11.49
CA GLU A 56 0.28 21.86 -12.85
C GLU A 56 1.35 20.76 -12.86
N LEU A 57 1.05 19.66 -13.55
CA LEU A 57 1.99 18.56 -13.80
C LEU A 57 2.11 18.32 -15.31
N THR A 58 3.27 17.84 -15.72
CA THR A 58 3.52 17.45 -17.12
C THR A 58 3.33 15.94 -17.26
N GLU A 59 2.58 15.53 -18.27
CA GLU A 59 2.43 14.13 -18.64
C GLU A 59 3.76 13.55 -19.15
N ILE A 60 4.10 12.34 -18.71
CA ILE A 60 5.29 11.61 -19.16
C ILE A 60 4.94 10.69 -20.34
N PHE A 61 3.75 10.11 -20.32
CA PHE A 61 3.24 9.22 -21.35
C PHE A 61 2.13 9.91 -22.13
N GLN A 62 2.19 9.78 -23.44
CA GLN A 62 1.17 10.27 -24.36
C GLN A 62 0.69 9.13 -25.25
N GLY A 63 -0.59 9.12 -25.58
CA GLY A 63 -1.17 8.10 -26.44
C GLY A 63 -2.65 8.31 -26.69
N GLY A 64 -3.24 7.51 -27.54
CA GLY A 64 -4.65 7.63 -27.92
C GLY A 64 -5.60 7.44 -26.74
N THR A 65 -6.14 8.54 -26.21
CA THR A 65 -7.13 8.55 -25.12
C THR A 65 -8.55 8.30 -25.61
N GLY A 66 -8.81 8.54 -26.92
CA GLY A 66 -10.13 8.44 -27.52
C GLY A 66 -11.04 9.67 -27.36
N SER A 67 -10.68 10.61 -26.48
CA SER A 67 -11.51 11.78 -26.19
C SER A 67 -11.43 12.88 -27.26
N ILE A 68 -10.25 13.13 -27.84
CA ILE A 68 -10.03 14.17 -28.87
C ILE A 68 -9.25 13.55 -30.05
N SER A 69 -9.91 12.71 -30.84
CA SER A 69 -9.28 11.89 -31.89
C SER A 69 -8.63 12.68 -33.03
N HIS A 70 -8.98 13.95 -33.24
CA HIS A 70 -8.40 14.81 -34.26
C HIS A 70 -7.17 15.60 -33.80
N SER A 71 -6.88 15.59 -32.49
CA SER A 71 -5.72 16.27 -31.92
C SER A 71 -4.47 15.40 -32.04
N LEU A 72 -3.34 16.01 -32.38
CA LEU A 72 -2.01 15.41 -32.34
C LEU A 72 -1.30 15.60 -30.98
N ILE A 73 -1.96 16.32 -30.06
CA ILE A 73 -1.43 16.67 -28.74
C ILE A 73 -2.29 15.97 -27.70
N GLN A 74 -1.67 15.49 -26.62
CA GLN A 74 -2.37 14.92 -25.46
C GLN A 74 -3.38 15.91 -24.91
N PRO A 75 -4.62 15.50 -24.60
CA PRO A 75 -5.61 16.36 -23.97
C PRO A 75 -5.10 16.95 -22.65
N ASP A 76 -5.43 18.23 -22.40
CA ASP A 76 -5.06 18.90 -21.13
C ASP A 76 -6.18 18.85 -20.08
N VAL A 77 -7.12 17.92 -20.24
CA VAL A 77 -8.28 17.74 -19.35
C VAL A 77 -8.11 16.44 -18.56
N LEU A 78 -8.30 16.52 -17.25
CA LEU A 78 -8.31 15.33 -16.37
C LEU A 78 -9.60 14.52 -16.58
N PRO A 79 -9.53 13.19 -16.52
CA PRO A 79 -8.34 12.37 -16.29
C PRO A 79 -7.46 12.11 -17.52
N ASP A 80 -7.92 12.46 -18.73
CA ASP A 80 -7.32 12.09 -20.02
C ASP A 80 -5.88 12.57 -20.18
N LYS A 81 -5.51 13.68 -19.54
CA LYS A 81 -4.14 14.21 -19.54
C LYS A 81 -3.11 13.16 -19.09
N PHE A 82 -3.47 12.32 -18.12
CA PHE A 82 -2.57 11.33 -17.53
C PHE A 82 -2.96 9.89 -17.88
N GLU A 83 -4.00 9.71 -18.71
CA GLU A 83 -4.45 8.40 -19.18
C GLU A 83 -4.04 8.20 -20.65
N SER A 84 -3.00 7.42 -20.91
CA SER A 84 -2.58 7.10 -22.27
C SER A 84 -3.08 5.71 -22.69
N GLY A 85 -3.77 5.62 -23.82
CA GLY A 85 -4.38 4.41 -24.33
C GLY A 85 -5.76 4.12 -23.73
N THR A 86 -6.25 2.89 -23.94
CA THR A 86 -7.58 2.47 -23.45
C THR A 86 -7.52 2.10 -21.97
N PRO A 87 -8.29 2.77 -21.09
CA PRO A 87 -8.33 2.45 -19.66
C PRO A 87 -8.80 1.01 -19.38
N ASN A 88 -8.30 0.43 -18.28
CA ASN A 88 -8.75 -0.87 -17.79
C ASN A 88 -10.14 -0.77 -17.13
N GLY A 89 -11.19 -0.59 -17.95
CA GLY A 89 -12.57 -0.41 -17.48
C GLY A 89 -13.05 -1.52 -16.54
N PRO A 90 -12.89 -2.83 -16.85
CA PRO A 90 -13.27 -3.90 -15.93
C PRO A 90 -12.53 -3.85 -14.59
N GLY A 91 -11.23 -3.54 -14.61
CA GLY A 91 -10.44 -3.40 -13.40
C GLY A 91 -10.87 -2.21 -12.54
N ILE A 92 -11.15 -1.06 -13.19
CA ILE A 92 -11.64 0.15 -12.49
C ILE A 92 -13.01 -0.11 -11.85
N ALA A 93 -13.90 -0.82 -12.53
CA ALA A 93 -15.19 -1.24 -11.97
C ALA A 93 -15.02 -2.15 -10.75
N GLY A 94 -14.08 -3.10 -10.82
CA GLY A 94 -13.71 -3.96 -9.70
C GLY A 94 -13.14 -3.19 -8.51
N LEU A 95 -12.26 -2.20 -8.77
CA LEU A 95 -11.74 -1.30 -7.73
C LEU A 95 -12.88 -0.51 -7.08
N GLY A 96 -13.82 0.02 -7.89
CA GLY A 96 -15.00 0.72 -7.38
C GLY A 96 -15.85 -0.14 -6.45
N ALA A 97 -15.99 -1.45 -6.75
CA ALA A 97 -16.68 -2.39 -5.87
C ALA A 97 -15.94 -2.60 -4.54
N GLY A 98 -14.60 -2.73 -4.58
CA GLY A 98 -13.76 -2.82 -3.38
C GLY A 98 -13.89 -1.60 -2.48
N VAL A 99 -13.76 -0.40 -3.05
CA VAL A 99 -13.92 0.87 -2.33
C VAL A 99 -15.32 0.98 -1.71
N LYS A 100 -16.37 0.64 -2.46
CA LYS A 100 -17.75 0.65 -1.94
C LYS A 100 -17.89 -0.28 -0.73
N TYR A 101 -17.34 -1.48 -0.80
CA TYR A 101 -17.35 -2.44 0.32
C TYR A 101 -16.67 -1.87 1.57
N ILE A 102 -15.49 -1.22 1.40
CA ILE A 102 -14.78 -0.57 2.51
C ILE A 102 -15.62 0.55 3.15
N LEU A 103 -16.27 1.37 2.32
CA LEU A 103 -17.13 2.45 2.80
C LEU A 103 -18.36 1.92 3.55
N GLU A 104 -18.94 0.81 3.10
CA GLU A 104 -20.08 0.15 3.76
C GLU A 104 -19.68 -0.46 5.12
N LEU A 105 -18.50 -1.05 5.23
CA LEU A 105 -17.99 -1.58 6.50
C LEU A 105 -17.52 -0.48 7.46
N GLY A 106 -17.04 0.63 6.92
CA GLY A 106 -16.34 1.69 7.63
C GLY A 106 -14.86 1.36 7.84
N ILE A 107 -13.99 2.24 7.38
CA ILE A 107 -12.53 2.06 7.46
C ILE A 107 -12.04 1.89 8.90
N GLU A 108 -12.67 2.59 9.85
CA GLU A 108 -12.36 2.48 11.27
C GLU A 108 -12.64 1.09 11.84
N ASN A 109 -13.71 0.44 11.39
CA ASN A 109 -14.05 -0.92 11.82
C ASN A 109 -13.04 -1.95 11.29
N ILE A 110 -12.63 -1.78 10.03
CA ILE A 110 -11.57 -2.60 9.41
C ILE A 110 -10.28 -2.42 10.20
N ARG A 111 -9.85 -1.17 10.40
CA ARG A 111 -8.65 -0.82 11.15
C ARG A 111 -8.63 -1.39 12.56
N LYS A 112 -9.73 -1.26 13.29
CA LYS A 112 -9.87 -1.81 14.64
C LYS A 112 -9.68 -3.33 14.66
N LYS A 113 -10.31 -4.04 13.70
CA LYS A 113 -10.18 -5.50 13.61
C LYS A 113 -8.75 -5.93 13.30
N GLU A 114 -8.12 -5.27 12.35
CA GLU A 114 -6.72 -5.54 11.97
C GLU A 114 -5.77 -5.27 13.15
N GLU A 115 -5.98 -4.17 13.87
CA GLU A 115 -5.18 -3.82 15.04
C GLU A 115 -5.33 -4.83 16.18
N GLU A 116 -6.55 -5.28 16.47
CA GLU A 116 -6.82 -6.33 17.46
C GLU A 116 -6.05 -7.62 17.13
N LEU A 117 -6.11 -8.07 15.87
CA LEU A 117 -5.42 -9.29 15.43
C LEU A 117 -3.89 -9.12 15.44
N THR A 118 -3.39 -7.98 14.98
CA THR A 118 -1.96 -7.67 14.98
C THR A 118 -1.39 -7.71 16.39
N TRP A 119 -2.07 -7.07 17.34
CA TRP A 119 -1.63 -7.06 18.74
C TRP A 119 -1.71 -8.43 19.39
N HIS A 120 -2.77 -9.17 19.16
CA HIS A 120 -2.88 -10.54 19.67
C HIS A 120 -1.70 -11.39 19.17
N PHE A 121 -1.37 -11.29 17.87
CA PHE A 121 -0.23 -12.00 17.30
C PHE A 121 1.10 -11.55 17.94
N ILE A 122 1.36 -10.25 18.06
CA ILE A 122 2.59 -9.72 18.67
C ILE A 122 2.73 -10.20 20.12
N GLU A 123 1.67 -10.12 20.92
CA GLU A 123 1.67 -10.56 22.31
C GLU A 123 1.97 -12.04 22.46
N GLU A 124 1.38 -12.90 21.62
CA GLU A 124 1.63 -14.34 21.69
C GLU A 124 3.00 -14.72 21.11
N ALA A 125 3.39 -14.16 19.97
CA ALA A 125 4.70 -14.43 19.35
C ALA A 125 5.86 -13.97 20.24
N SER A 126 5.71 -12.89 20.99
CA SER A 126 6.74 -12.40 21.94
C SER A 126 7.05 -13.35 23.08
N LYS A 127 6.15 -14.30 23.39
CA LYS A 127 6.34 -15.30 24.45
C LYS A 127 7.13 -16.52 23.97
N ILE A 128 7.31 -16.67 22.66
CA ILE A 128 7.95 -17.84 22.06
C ILE A 128 9.46 -17.60 22.01
N GLU A 129 10.22 -18.44 22.70
CA GLU A 129 11.68 -18.38 22.66
C GLU A 129 12.21 -18.62 21.22
N GLY A 130 13.11 -17.74 20.78
CA GLY A 130 13.72 -17.81 19.46
C GLY A 130 12.97 -17.04 18.38
N ILE A 131 11.82 -16.43 18.66
CA ILE A 131 11.20 -15.47 17.78
C ILE A 131 11.76 -14.07 18.05
N LYS A 132 12.14 -13.39 16.98
CA LYS A 132 12.53 -11.99 16.99
C LYS A 132 11.54 -11.18 16.13
N LEU A 133 10.83 -10.27 16.77
CA LEU A 133 9.94 -9.30 16.10
C LEU A 133 10.71 -8.04 15.72
N TYR A 134 10.32 -7.43 14.62
CA TYR A 134 10.92 -6.19 14.10
C TYR A 134 9.90 -5.07 14.03
N GLY A 135 10.39 -3.84 14.16
CA GLY A 135 9.57 -2.63 14.13
C GLY A 135 9.25 -2.09 15.52
N THR A 136 8.41 -1.08 15.58
CA THR A 136 7.94 -0.48 16.82
C THR A 136 6.85 -1.37 17.42
N LEU A 137 7.06 -1.86 18.65
CA LEU A 137 6.07 -2.71 19.34
C LEU A 137 5.16 -1.87 20.27
N GLU A 138 4.71 -0.71 19.76
CA GLU A 138 3.78 0.17 20.47
C GLU A 138 2.38 0.07 19.86
N LYS A 139 1.37 -0.14 20.70
CA LYS A 139 -0.02 -0.28 20.28
C LYS A 139 -0.48 0.97 19.53
N GLY A 140 -1.16 0.77 18.39
CA GLY A 140 -1.65 1.85 17.55
C GLY A 140 -0.62 2.42 16.56
N SER A 141 0.66 2.02 16.63
CA SER A 141 1.72 2.52 15.74
C SER A 141 1.99 1.66 14.50
N HIS A 142 1.30 0.53 14.37
CA HIS A 142 1.50 -0.43 13.29
C HIS A 142 0.41 -0.41 12.22
N ALA A 143 0.82 -0.61 10.97
CA ALA A 143 -0.04 -1.21 9.95
C ALA A 143 -0.23 -2.71 10.29
N PRO A 144 -1.22 -3.42 9.69
CA PRO A 144 -1.48 -4.83 9.97
C PRO A 144 -0.42 -5.73 9.30
N VAL A 145 0.84 -5.47 9.60
CA VAL A 145 2.00 -6.21 9.10
C VAL A 145 2.94 -6.47 10.28
N VAL A 146 3.32 -7.72 10.49
CA VAL A 146 4.30 -8.11 11.51
C VAL A 146 5.46 -8.82 10.82
N ALA A 147 6.66 -8.33 11.02
CA ALA A 147 7.88 -8.94 10.50
C ALA A 147 8.61 -9.67 11.63
N LEU A 148 8.99 -10.92 11.36
CA LEU A 148 9.69 -11.74 12.35
C LEU A 148 10.76 -12.64 11.73
N ASN A 149 11.68 -13.10 12.57
CA ASN A 149 12.57 -14.22 12.30
C ASN A 149 12.48 -15.26 13.42
N VAL A 150 12.79 -16.51 13.05
CA VAL A 150 12.89 -17.62 13.98
C VAL A 150 14.36 -18.02 14.06
N LYS A 151 15.08 -17.55 15.10
CA LYS A 151 16.53 -17.76 15.25
C LYS A 151 17.29 -17.40 13.96
N ASP A 152 18.19 -18.25 13.53
CA ASP A 152 19.00 -18.10 12.32
C ASP A 152 18.41 -18.86 11.11
N ALA A 153 17.15 -19.32 11.19
CA ALA A 153 16.51 -20.06 10.11
C ALA A 153 16.24 -19.16 8.90
N ASP A 154 16.35 -19.73 7.71
CA ASP A 154 16.00 -19.05 6.46
C ASP A 154 14.51 -18.71 6.41
N SER A 155 14.18 -17.49 6.01
CA SER A 155 12.79 -17.03 5.97
C SER A 155 11.91 -17.83 5.00
N SER A 156 12.48 -18.34 3.90
CA SER A 156 11.75 -19.15 2.93
C SER A 156 11.46 -20.54 3.48
N GLU A 157 12.38 -21.12 4.26
CA GLU A 157 12.17 -22.40 4.93
C GLU A 157 11.05 -22.31 5.97
N ILE A 158 11.05 -21.25 6.78
CA ILE A 158 9.98 -21.00 7.76
C ILE A 158 8.63 -20.82 7.04
N SER A 159 8.60 -20.02 5.97
CA SER A 159 7.38 -19.84 5.17
C SER A 159 6.85 -21.17 4.63
N TYR A 160 7.74 -22.01 4.09
CA TYR A 160 7.37 -23.33 3.58
C TYR A 160 6.80 -24.23 4.68
N ILE A 161 7.40 -24.25 5.86
CA ILE A 161 6.92 -25.06 6.99
C ILE A 161 5.55 -24.56 7.48
N LEU A 162 5.34 -23.25 7.55
CA LEU A 162 4.07 -22.66 7.97
C LEU A 162 2.94 -23.00 7.00
N ASP A 163 3.21 -22.93 5.70
CA ASP A 163 2.25 -23.27 4.66
C ASP A 163 1.94 -24.78 4.68
N GLU A 164 2.94 -25.65 4.51
CA GLU A 164 2.76 -27.08 4.35
C GLU A 164 2.19 -27.80 5.59
N LYS A 165 2.58 -27.36 6.80
CA LYS A 165 2.18 -28.06 8.03
C LYS A 165 1.02 -27.43 8.76
N TYR A 166 0.81 -26.14 8.58
CA TYR A 166 -0.13 -25.38 9.40
C TYR A 166 -1.15 -24.58 8.59
N ASP A 167 -1.06 -24.62 7.25
CA ASP A 167 -1.93 -23.87 6.34
C ASP A 167 -1.92 -22.33 6.64
N ILE A 168 -0.71 -21.83 7.02
CA ILE A 168 -0.48 -20.44 7.33
C ILE A 168 0.33 -19.80 6.20
N ALA A 169 -0.35 -19.03 5.36
CA ALA A 169 0.26 -18.30 4.26
C ALA A 169 0.98 -17.06 4.77
N VAL A 170 2.28 -16.96 4.52
CA VAL A 170 3.13 -15.81 4.85
C VAL A 170 3.98 -15.43 3.65
N ARG A 171 4.62 -14.27 3.71
CA ARG A 171 5.53 -13.82 2.67
C ARG A 171 6.96 -13.76 3.20
N PRO A 172 7.91 -14.60 2.70
CA PRO A 172 9.31 -14.52 3.10
C PRO A 172 10.12 -13.49 2.27
N GLY A 173 11.26 -13.07 2.79
CA GLY A 173 12.30 -12.34 2.08
C GLY A 173 12.33 -10.83 2.37
N LEU A 174 12.61 -10.02 1.34
CA LEU A 174 12.90 -8.58 1.49
C LEU A 174 11.67 -7.67 1.25
N HIS A 175 10.51 -8.21 0.93
CA HIS A 175 9.22 -7.50 0.82
C HIS A 175 9.25 -6.22 -0.03
N CYS A 176 10.03 -6.19 -1.11
CA CYS A 176 10.26 -5.01 -1.96
C CYS A 176 10.88 -3.80 -1.21
N ALA A 177 11.53 -4.03 -0.05
CA ALA A 177 12.07 -2.99 0.83
C ALA A 177 13.54 -3.24 1.22
N PRO A 178 14.47 -3.42 0.26
CA PRO A 178 15.85 -3.80 0.56
C PRO A 178 16.58 -2.80 1.47
N LEU A 179 16.27 -1.51 1.37
CA LEU A 179 16.89 -0.49 2.23
C LEU A 179 16.39 -0.58 3.67
N ALA A 180 15.11 -0.90 3.89
CA ALA A 180 14.58 -1.14 5.23
C ALA A 180 15.28 -2.33 5.87
N HIS A 181 15.43 -3.44 5.12
CA HIS A 181 16.15 -4.63 5.60
C HIS A 181 17.63 -4.38 5.92
N LYS A 182 18.31 -3.52 5.15
CA LYS A 182 19.68 -3.05 5.51
C LYS A 182 19.69 -2.28 6.83
N THR A 183 18.70 -1.43 7.04
CA THR A 183 18.60 -0.61 8.26
C THR A 183 18.34 -1.45 9.51
N ILE A 184 17.46 -2.45 9.42
CA ILE A 184 17.13 -3.33 10.56
C ILE A 184 18.03 -4.57 10.68
N GLY A 185 19.01 -4.74 9.77
CA GLY A 185 20.00 -5.82 9.82
C GLY A 185 19.49 -7.19 9.40
N THR A 186 18.47 -7.24 8.54
CA THR A 186 17.85 -8.49 8.06
C THR A 186 18.02 -8.73 6.56
N PHE A 187 18.97 -8.02 5.94
CA PHE A 187 19.14 -8.07 4.49
C PHE A 187 19.54 -9.44 3.95
N GLU A 188 20.41 -10.16 4.66
CA GLU A 188 20.87 -11.50 4.25
C GLU A 188 19.86 -12.61 4.55
N GLN A 189 19.19 -12.52 5.69
CA GLN A 189 18.24 -13.55 6.13
C GLN A 189 16.81 -13.32 5.59
N GLY A 190 16.46 -12.09 5.27
CA GLY A 190 15.07 -11.69 5.07
C GLY A 190 14.27 -11.72 6.37
N VAL A 191 12.95 -11.63 6.25
CA VAL A 191 12.00 -11.87 7.34
C VAL A 191 10.78 -12.64 6.82
N VAL A 192 10.00 -13.18 7.73
CA VAL A 192 8.67 -13.73 7.48
C VAL A 192 7.63 -12.70 7.87
#